data_63cb1ccb107e36fd0d9f7340bffbed59
#
_entry.id   63cb1ccb107e36fd0d9f7340bffbed59
#
_cell.length_a   1.000
_cell.length_b   1.000
_cell.length_c   1.000
_cell.angle_alpha   90.00
_cell.angle_beta   90.00
_cell.angle_gamma   90.00
#
_symmetry.space_group_name_H-M   'P 1'
#
loop_
_entity.id
_entity.type
_entity.pdbx_description
1 polymer ?
#
loop_
_entity_poly.entity_id
_entity_poly.type
_entity_poly.pdbx_seq_one_letter_code
_entity_poly.pdbx_strand_id
1 'polypeptide(L)'
;MRAFARLVGLVGVVALLFVGPAPAAAQTPAGEITASFHVTLAPTWFDPSTAPAQITPFGVLYAVHDALVRPLPGQKMGASLAESWTESADGLVYEFKLRRGLRFHNGDPLTTDDVKWSFERYQGAGAREFRARVRQVEIVDPLVVRFHLKDPWPDFMTFYGTTASAAGIVLPRKYVEQVGPDGFRQRPVGAGPYRFVSQRPGIDIVLEAFPGYWRHPPYIKRLTMKSVPDSTTRLAMLKSGETDLAYFLDGPEAEAVTRDPRLALVATRHASIFWIEFAEQWDPKSPWSDKRLRQAVNHALDRKATNEAACLGHCPPTGVIIPRVMDFALQAPPPPYDPARARQLLAEAGYPKGLDAGDFVPIPGFSTVGDAVLNSLNAAGIRVRMRPTERAAFYASWQEKKLRGLFMVAVGNSGNAATRVESFIYSKGSYAYGGYPDIDELFLQQARERDPAKREVLLHRIQQLTIDRAMFAPIMDLRGLIGVGPRIAEHTINSIPMFPFPSNEDMRLKSQ
;
A
#
# COMPACT_ATOMS: atom_id res chain seq x y z
N MET A 1 -95.75 -4.76 -24.37
CA MET A 1 -95.01 -4.35 -25.55
C MET A 1 -93.70 -3.64 -25.06
N ARG A 2 -92.64 -3.99 -25.59
CA ARG A 2 -91.21 -3.88 -25.24
C ARG A 2 -90.76 -2.56 -24.63
N ALA A 3 -90.16 -2.67 -23.41
CA ALA A 3 -89.33 -1.58 -22.78
C ALA A 3 -87.90 -1.70 -23.19
N PHE A 4 -87.26 -0.56 -23.63
CA PHE A 4 -85.83 -0.45 -23.90
C PHE A 4 -85.16 0.17 -22.66
N ALA A 5 -84.31 -0.62 -21.99
CA ALA A 5 -83.43 -0.12 -20.92
C ALA A 5 -82.11 0.38 -21.54
N ARG A 6 -81.76 1.63 -21.28
CA ARG A 6 -80.45 2.23 -21.63
C ARG A 6 -79.48 1.98 -20.49
N LEU A 7 -78.42 1.25 -20.78
CA LEU A 7 -77.28 1.04 -19.88
C LEU A 7 -76.26 2.18 -20.10
N VAL A 8 -76.06 3.00 -19.05
CA VAL A 8 -75.01 4.04 -19.05
C VAL A 8 -73.76 3.41 -18.41
N GLY A 9 -72.72 3.18 -19.23
CA GLY A 9 -71.43 2.67 -18.76
C GLY A 9 -70.59 3.80 -18.16
N LEU A 10 -70.26 3.71 -16.89
CA LEU A 10 -69.33 4.60 -16.20
C LEU A 10 -67.91 4.12 -16.48
N VAL A 11 -67.15 4.85 -17.29
CA VAL A 11 -65.67 4.60 -17.50
C VAL A 11 -64.92 5.30 -16.37
N GLY A 12 -64.48 4.51 -15.38
CA GLY A 12 -63.57 4.99 -14.32
C GLY A 12 -62.15 5.09 -14.86
N VAL A 13 -61.65 6.31 -14.99
CA VAL A 13 -60.26 6.57 -15.29
C VAL A 13 -59.46 6.39 -14.00
N VAL A 14 -58.72 5.25 -13.87
CA VAL A 14 -57.73 5.03 -12.79
C VAL A 14 -56.47 5.80 -13.17
N ALA A 15 -56.25 6.95 -12.57
CA ALA A 15 -54.97 7.68 -12.65
C ALA A 15 -53.95 6.94 -11.80
N LEU A 16 -53.03 6.16 -12.42
CA LEU A 16 -51.84 5.64 -11.81
C LEU A 16 -50.88 6.80 -11.52
N LEU A 17 -50.84 7.26 -10.27
CA LEU A 17 -49.81 8.15 -9.78
C LEU A 17 -48.48 7.35 -9.77
N PHE A 18 -47.63 7.61 -10.75
CA PHE A 18 -46.24 7.21 -10.71
C PHE A 18 -45.53 8.03 -9.61
N VAL A 19 -45.46 7.47 -8.40
CA VAL A 19 -44.53 7.97 -7.38
C VAL A 19 -43.12 7.52 -7.82
N GLY A 20 -42.45 8.40 -8.56
CA GLY A 20 -41.02 8.23 -8.84
C GLY A 20 -40.26 8.12 -7.50
N PRO A 21 -39.14 7.35 -7.44
CA PRO A 21 -38.34 7.29 -6.23
C PRO A 21 -37.94 8.73 -5.86
N ALA A 22 -38.28 9.14 -4.64
CA ALA A 22 -37.83 10.41 -4.10
C ALA A 22 -36.30 10.46 -4.21
N PRO A 23 -35.68 11.56 -4.66
CA PRO A 23 -34.23 11.69 -4.66
C PRO A 23 -33.75 11.44 -3.24
N ALA A 24 -32.88 10.43 -3.08
CA ALA A 24 -32.26 10.15 -1.79
C ALA A 24 -31.67 11.48 -1.28
N ALA A 25 -32.10 11.92 -0.10
CA ALA A 25 -31.65 13.17 0.49
C ALA A 25 -30.10 13.13 0.48
N ALA A 26 -29.49 14.12 -0.17
CA ALA A 26 -28.04 14.21 -0.26
C ALA A 26 -27.50 14.23 1.17
N GLN A 27 -26.72 13.19 1.51
CA GLN A 27 -26.17 13.04 2.84
C GLN A 27 -25.27 14.22 3.18
N THR A 28 -25.56 14.90 4.28
CA THR A 28 -24.77 16.02 4.77
C THR A 28 -23.66 15.48 5.68
N PRO A 29 -22.37 15.71 5.35
CA PRO A 29 -21.26 15.33 6.22
C PRO A 29 -21.38 15.95 7.62
N ALA A 30 -21.18 15.16 8.68
CA ALA A 30 -21.29 15.61 10.06
C ALA A 30 -20.15 15.08 10.95
N GLY A 31 -19.87 15.78 12.04
CA GLY A 31 -18.88 15.38 13.02
C GLY A 31 -17.43 15.48 12.54
N GLU A 32 -16.54 15.14 13.44
CA GLU A 32 -15.07 15.20 13.23
C GLU A 32 -14.41 13.97 13.80
N ILE A 33 -13.37 13.48 13.14
CA ILE A 33 -12.47 12.42 13.66
C ILE A 33 -11.04 12.90 13.66
N THR A 34 -10.27 12.35 14.60
CA THR A 34 -8.81 12.50 14.69
C THR A 34 -8.15 11.14 14.56
N ALA A 35 -7.13 11.04 13.71
CA ALA A 35 -6.29 9.86 13.55
C ALA A 35 -4.83 10.20 13.90
N SER A 36 -4.21 9.46 14.83
CA SER A 36 -2.81 9.62 15.21
C SER A 36 -1.93 8.63 14.46
N PHE A 37 -0.89 9.15 13.78
CA PHE A 37 0.02 8.38 12.93
C PHE A 37 1.36 8.18 13.60
N HIS A 38 1.96 7.01 13.38
CA HIS A 38 3.25 6.56 13.92
C HIS A 38 4.48 7.24 13.29
N VAL A 39 4.29 8.15 12.36
CA VAL A 39 5.35 8.85 11.62
C VAL A 39 5.02 10.34 11.49
N THR A 40 6.06 11.13 11.20
CA THR A 40 5.90 12.55 10.88
C THR A 40 5.24 12.71 9.52
N LEU A 41 4.14 13.49 9.47
CA LEU A 41 3.43 13.83 8.26
C LEU A 41 4.15 14.98 7.53
N ALA A 42 4.53 14.78 6.28
CA ALA A 42 5.34 15.72 5.52
C ALA A 42 4.55 16.43 4.39
N PRO A 43 4.78 17.74 4.15
CA PRO A 43 4.14 18.47 3.04
C PRO A 43 4.41 17.88 1.67
N THR A 44 5.56 17.24 1.49
CA THR A 44 5.94 16.57 0.24
C THR A 44 5.02 15.44 -0.16
N TRP A 45 4.18 14.95 0.76
CA TRP A 45 3.25 13.86 0.49
C TRP A 45 2.00 14.28 -0.31
N PHE A 46 1.78 15.57 -0.52
CA PHE A 46 0.62 16.03 -1.30
C PHE A 46 0.82 15.93 -2.81
N ASP A 47 2.06 15.81 -3.30
CA ASP A 47 2.32 15.64 -4.72
C ASP A 47 2.65 14.17 -5.04
N PRO A 48 1.74 13.43 -5.72
CA PRO A 48 1.96 12.03 -6.08
C PRO A 48 3.20 11.83 -6.96
N SER A 49 3.62 12.85 -7.72
CA SER A 49 4.78 12.75 -8.59
C SER A 49 6.12 12.73 -7.85
N THR A 50 6.14 13.16 -6.58
CA THR A 50 7.35 13.20 -5.75
C THR A 50 7.20 12.44 -4.44
N ALA A 51 6.03 11.89 -4.18
CA ALA A 51 5.79 11.09 -2.97
C ALA A 51 6.66 9.83 -2.98
N PRO A 52 7.35 9.52 -1.86
CA PRO A 52 8.17 8.32 -1.77
C PRO A 52 7.31 7.06 -1.83
N ALA A 53 7.88 5.96 -2.31
CA ALA A 53 7.23 4.64 -2.40
C ALA A 53 6.98 4.01 -1.02
N GLN A 54 6.24 4.69 -0.16
CA GLN A 54 5.90 4.29 1.20
C GLN A 54 4.39 4.29 1.36
N ILE A 55 3.87 3.37 2.19
CA ILE A 55 2.41 3.18 2.31
C ILE A 55 1.71 4.37 2.97
N THR A 56 2.32 5.02 3.96
CA THR A 56 1.67 6.09 4.75
C THR A 56 1.35 7.36 3.93
N PRO A 57 2.24 7.87 3.05
CA PRO A 57 1.90 8.97 2.13
C PRO A 57 0.63 8.71 1.33
N PHE A 58 0.38 7.48 0.92
CA PHE A 58 -0.80 7.14 0.12
C PHE A 58 -2.11 7.25 0.91
N GLY A 59 -2.08 7.06 2.24
CA GLY A 59 -3.23 7.33 3.12
C GLY A 59 -3.66 8.80 3.07
N VAL A 60 -2.69 9.73 2.99
CA VAL A 60 -2.94 11.17 2.82
C VAL A 60 -3.33 11.50 1.37
N LEU A 61 -2.59 10.95 0.39
CA LEU A 61 -2.84 11.20 -1.03
C LEU A 61 -4.27 10.83 -1.43
N TYR A 62 -4.73 9.62 -1.08
CA TYR A 62 -6.09 9.17 -1.45
C TYR A 62 -7.21 9.75 -0.57
N ALA A 63 -6.90 10.52 0.46
CA ALA A 63 -7.88 11.39 1.10
C ALA A 63 -8.12 12.67 0.28
N VAL A 64 -7.06 13.21 -0.37
CA VAL A 64 -7.11 14.50 -1.11
C VAL A 64 -7.29 14.31 -2.61
N HIS A 65 -6.73 13.25 -3.18
CA HIS A 65 -6.71 12.99 -4.62
C HIS A 65 -7.49 11.72 -4.99
N ASP A 66 -7.77 11.57 -6.27
CA ASP A 66 -8.28 10.32 -6.83
C ASP A 66 -7.58 9.97 -8.15
N ALA A 67 -7.71 8.70 -8.56
CA ALA A 67 -7.04 8.14 -9.72
C ALA A 67 -8.06 7.71 -10.79
N LEU A 68 -7.61 7.45 -12.02
CA LEU A 68 -8.49 6.89 -13.07
C LEU A 68 -9.07 5.55 -12.61
N VAL A 69 -8.21 4.69 -12.10
CA VAL A 69 -8.52 3.38 -11.55
C VAL A 69 -7.71 3.16 -10.28
N ARG A 70 -8.26 2.47 -9.31
CA ARG A 70 -7.59 2.11 -8.05
C ARG A 70 -8.34 0.99 -7.32
N PRO A 71 -7.74 0.34 -6.32
CA PRO A 71 -8.51 -0.49 -5.40
C PRO A 71 -9.61 0.32 -4.70
N LEU A 72 -10.80 -0.25 -4.65
CA LEU A 72 -11.99 0.29 -3.98
C LEU A 72 -12.48 -0.72 -2.94
N PRO A 73 -13.39 -0.35 -2.03
CA PRO A 73 -13.96 -1.29 -1.08
C PRO A 73 -14.47 -2.57 -1.77
N GLY A 74 -13.90 -3.72 -1.36
CA GLY A 74 -14.22 -5.04 -1.93
C GLY A 74 -13.64 -5.33 -3.32
N GLN A 75 -12.92 -4.41 -3.95
CA GLN A 75 -12.38 -4.57 -5.31
C GLN A 75 -10.87 -4.35 -5.34
N LYS A 76 -10.11 -5.30 -5.90
CA LYS A 76 -8.65 -5.16 -6.09
C LYS A 76 -8.30 -4.09 -7.13
N MET A 77 -9.16 -3.86 -8.12
CA MET A 77 -9.09 -2.82 -9.12
C MET A 77 -10.51 -2.38 -9.47
N GLY A 78 -10.78 -1.10 -9.35
CA GLY A 78 -12.10 -0.51 -9.61
C GLY A 78 -12.02 0.72 -10.48
N ALA A 79 -13.07 0.99 -11.23
CA ALA A 79 -13.30 2.22 -11.97
C ALA A 79 -13.53 3.37 -10.98
N SER A 80 -12.64 4.39 -11.00
CA SER A 80 -12.70 5.55 -10.13
C SER A 80 -13.03 6.80 -10.92
N LEU A 81 -12.10 7.70 -11.25
CA LEU A 81 -12.37 8.83 -12.14
C LEU A 81 -12.73 8.39 -13.58
N ALA A 82 -12.18 7.26 -14.04
CA ALA A 82 -12.71 6.58 -15.21
C ALA A 82 -14.00 5.84 -14.86
N GLU A 83 -15.01 5.87 -15.73
CA GLU A 83 -16.21 5.04 -15.60
C GLU A 83 -15.98 3.62 -16.13
N SER A 84 -15.02 3.46 -17.05
CA SER A 84 -14.64 2.18 -17.66
C SER A 84 -13.25 2.28 -18.28
N TRP A 85 -12.67 1.10 -18.53
CA TRP A 85 -11.46 0.96 -19.36
C TRP A 85 -11.51 -0.31 -20.18
N THR A 86 -10.72 -0.35 -21.26
CA THR A 86 -10.53 -1.52 -22.11
C THR A 86 -9.06 -1.72 -22.43
N GLU A 87 -8.68 -2.96 -22.71
CA GLU A 87 -7.38 -3.35 -23.24
C GLU A 87 -7.57 -3.88 -24.66
N SER A 88 -6.70 -3.47 -25.60
CA SER A 88 -6.72 -3.99 -26.96
C SER A 88 -6.29 -5.46 -27.01
N ALA A 89 -6.74 -6.20 -28.03
CA ALA A 89 -6.47 -7.63 -28.18
C ALA A 89 -4.96 -7.97 -28.22
N ASP A 90 -4.12 -7.06 -28.70
CA ASP A 90 -2.66 -7.19 -28.73
C ASP A 90 -1.97 -6.75 -27.41
N GLY A 91 -2.72 -6.14 -26.47
CA GLY A 91 -2.19 -5.66 -25.21
C GLY A 91 -1.34 -4.39 -25.32
N LEU A 92 -1.45 -3.66 -26.44
CA LEU A 92 -0.65 -2.46 -26.70
C LEU A 92 -1.37 -1.15 -26.39
N VAL A 93 -2.70 -1.17 -26.21
CA VAL A 93 -3.50 0.03 -25.97
C VAL A 93 -4.44 -0.19 -24.78
N TYR A 94 -4.37 0.72 -23.82
CA TYR A 94 -5.34 0.83 -22.73
C TYR A 94 -6.14 2.12 -22.93
N GLU A 95 -7.46 2.01 -23.09
CA GLU A 95 -8.36 3.13 -23.25
C GLU A 95 -9.15 3.34 -21.97
N PHE A 96 -9.21 4.57 -21.49
CA PHE A 96 -9.98 4.96 -20.31
C PHE A 96 -11.02 6.01 -20.68
N LYS A 97 -12.26 5.79 -20.24
CA LYS A 97 -13.36 6.73 -20.41
C LYS A 97 -13.66 7.41 -19.08
N LEU A 98 -13.51 8.75 -19.03
CA LEU A 98 -13.78 9.55 -17.85
C LEU A 98 -15.28 9.65 -17.56
N ARG A 99 -15.61 9.74 -16.27
CA ARG A 99 -16.96 10.12 -15.84
C ARG A 99 -17.27 11.55 -16.29
N ARG A 100 -18.52 11.82 -16.59
CA ARG A 100 -18.98 13.17 -16.90
C ARG A 100 -19.09 14.01 -15.63
N GLY A 101 -18.82 15.31 -15.74
CA GLY A 101 -19.04 16.28 -14.67
C GLY A 101 -18.05 16.24 -13.52
N LEU A 102 -16.92 15.55 -13.64
CA LEU A 102 -15.86 15.54 -12.65
C LEU A 102 -15.32 16.96 -12.40
N ARG A 103 -15.05 17.26 -11.13
CA ARG A 103 -14.48 18.54 -10.71
C ARG A 103 -13.39 18.34 -9.67
N PHE A 104 -12.41 19.21 -9.70
CA PHE A 104 -11.45 19.38 -8.62
C PHE A 104 -12.05 20.18 -7.46
N HIS A 105 -11.38 20.18 -6.31
CA HIS A 105 -11.81 20.88 -5.08
C HIS A 105 -11.98 22.40 -5.26
N ASN A 106 -11.25 23.01 -6.20
CA ASN A 106 -11.37 24.43 -6.55
C ASN A 106 -12.52 24.74 -7.54
N GLY A 107 -13.27 23.72 -7.96
CA GLY A 107 -14.39 23.83 -8.88
C GLY A 107 -14.03 23.70 -10.36
N ASP A 108 -12.76 23.70 -10.72
CA ASP A 108 -12.32 23.48 -12.12
C ASP A 108 -12.77 22.11 -12.63
N PRO A 109 -13.16 21.98 -13.91
CA PRO A 109 -13.46 20.68 -14.50
C PRO A 109 -12.18 19.82 -14.58
N LEU A 110 -12.32 18.52 -14.30
CA LEU A 110 -11.28 17.52 -14.55
C LEU A 110 -11.42 17.00 -15.98
N THR A 111 -10.33 17.04 -16.73
CA THR A 111 -10.30 16.76 -18.18
C THR A 111 -9.26 15.71 -18.55
N THR A 112 -9.28 15.23 -19.79
CA THR A 112 -8.25 14.35 -20.35
C THR A 112 -6.88 15.01 -20.47
N ASP A 113 -6.83 16.35 -20.59
CA ASP A 113 -5.57 17.11 -20.53
C ASP A 113 -4.89 16.98 -19.16
N ASP A 114 -5.68 17.02 -18.07
CA ASP A 114 -5.15 16.83 -16.72
C ASP A 114 -4.60 15.41 -16.53
N VAL A 115 -5.27 14.40 -17.10
CA VAL A 115 -4.81 12.99 -17.07
C VAL A 115 -3.47 12.84 -17.77
N LYS A 116 -3.38 13.30 -19.04
CA LYS A 116 -2.15 13.22 -19.83
C LYS A 116 -1.01 13.94 -19.14
N TRP A 117 -1.25 15.18 -18.73
CA TRP A 117 -0.23 16.00 -18.08
C TRP A 117 0.24 15.39 -16.74
N SER A 118 -0.68 14.85 -15.91
CA SER A 118 -0.34 14.21 -14.65
C SER A 118 0.57 13.00 -14.85
N PHE A 119 0.28 12.18 -15.86
CA PHE A 119 1.11 11.01 -16.18
C PHE A 119 2.49 11.42 -16.73
N GLU A 120 2.55 12.39 -17.64
CA GLU A 120 3.81 12.81 -18.28
C GLU A 120 4.79 13.46 -17.29
N ARG A 121 4.29 14.19 -16.27
CA ARG A 121 5.13 14.78 -15.20
C ARG A 121 5.50 13.81 -14.10
N TYR A 122 4.90 12.62 -14.05
CA TYR A 122 5.07 11.67 -12.95
C TYR A 122 6.53 11.21 -12.79
N GLN A 123 7.09 11.31 -11.55
CA GLN A 123 8.45 10.95 -11.18
C GLN A 123 8.51 10.00 -9.97
N GLY A 124 7.35 9.53 -9.50
CA GLY A 124 7.24 8.66 -8.34
C GLY A 124 7.69 7.22 -8.59
N ALA A 125 7.28 6.34 -7.69
CA ALA A 125 7.58 4.90 -7.78
C ALA A 125 7.02 4.29 -9.08
N GLY A 126 7.87 3.65 -9.86
CA GLY A 126 7.48 3.10 -11.18
C GLY A 126 7.66 4.05 -12.36
N ALA A 127 8.08 5.31 -12.14
CA ALA A 127 8.26 6.26 -13.25
C ALA A 127 9.23 5.77 -14.32
N ARG A 128 10.27 5.03 -13.94
CA ARG A 128 11.24 4.43 -14.86
C ARG A 128 10.57 3.39 -15.75
N GLU A 129 9.76 2.52 -15.17
CA GLU A 129 9.03 1.45 -15.83
C GLU A 129 7.99 2.01 -16.81
N PHE A 130 7.24 3.05 -16.42
CA PHE A 130 6.31 3.73 -17.31
C PHE A 130 7.02 4.38 -18.51
N ARG A 131 8.11 5.13 -18.29
CA ARG A 131 8.88 5.75 -19.39
C ARG A 131 9.53 4.73 -20.32
N ALA A 132 9.94 3.58 -19.79
CA ALA A 132 10.50 2.50 -20.58
C ALA A 132 9.45 1.86 -21.48
N ARG A 133 8.20 1.71 -21.04
CA ARG A 133 7.17 0.86 -21.68
C ARG A 133 6.01 1.64 -22.30
N VAL A 134 5.64 2.81 -21.81
CA VAL A 134 4.61 3.66 -22.42
C VAL A 134 5.24 4.50 -23.52
N ARG A 135 4.68 4.41 -24.73
CA ARG A 135 5.10 5.18 -25.90
C ARG A 135 4.53 6.60 -25.87
N GLN A 136 3.23 6.72 -25.62
CA GLN A 136 2.52 8.00 -25.57
C GLN A 136 1.18 7.88 -24.85
N VAL A 137 0.65 9.01 -24.41
CA VAL A 137 -0.73 9.19 -23.97
C VAL A 137 -1.44 10.05 -25.00
N GLU A 138 -2.49 9.52 -25.61
CA GLU A 138 -3.29 10.17 -26.64
C GLU A 138 -4.64 10.66 -26.04
N ILE A 139 -5.00 11.89 -26.31
CA ILE A 139 -6.35 12.42 -26.05
C ILE A 139 -7.18 12.14 -27.29
N VAL A 140 -8.17 11.26 -27.17
CA VAL A 140 -9.07 10.89 -28.28
C VAL A 140 -10.22 11.87 -28.39
N ASP A 141 -10.82 12.18 -27.25
CA ASP A 141 -11.87 13.19 -27.12
C ASP A 141 -11.86 13.77 -25.66
N PRO A 142 -12.74 14.74 -25.32
CA PRO A 142 -12.76 15.33 -23.99
C PRO A 142 -12.98 14.36 -22.82
N LEU A 143 -13.39 13.12 -23.08
CA LEU A 143 -13.67 12.11 -22.06
C LEU A 143 -12.87 10.81 -22.25
N VAL A 144 -12.10 10.67 -23.35
CA VAL A 144 -11.41 9.41 -23.68
C VAL A 144 -9.92 9.65 -23.85
N VAL A 145 -9.12 8.89 -23.10
CA VAL A 145 -7.66 8.91 -23.17
C VAL A 145 -7.14 7.50 -23.43
N ARG A 146 -6.11 7.36 -24.29
CA ARG A 146 -5.43 6.11 -24.60
C ARG A 146 -3.98 6.14 -24.18
N PHE A 147 -3.55 5.05 -23.55
CA PHE A 147 -2.15 4.78 -23.26
C PHE A 147 -1.64 3.77 -24.30
N HIS A 148 -0.68 4.17 -25.12
CA HIS A 148 -0.04 3.30 -26.10
C HIS A 148 1.25 2.75 -25.51
N LEU A 149 1.38 1.43 -25.46
CA LEU A 149 2.58 0.75 -25.00
C LEU A 149 3.53 0.46 -26.17
N LYS A 150 4.82 0.30 -25.88
CA LYS A 150 5.86 -0.13 -26.85
C LYS A 150 5.79 -1.64 -27.10
N ASP A 151 5.54 -2.40 -26.03
CA ASP A 151 5.39 -3.85 -26.00
C ASP A 151 4.23 -4.22 -25.05
N PRO A 152 3.58 -5.38 -25.20
CA PRO A 152 2.57 -5.84 -24.27
C PRO A 152 3.12 -5.88 -22.84
N TRP A 153 2.38 -5.30 -21.90
CA TRP A 153 2.78 -5.26 -20.51
C TRP A 153 1.61 -5.71 -19.60
N PRO A 154 1.54 -7.01 -19.25
CA PRO A 154 0.44 -7.56 -18.47
C PRO A 154 0.24 -6.89 -17.10
N ASP A 155 1.28 -6.24 -16.55
CA ASP A 155 1.22 -5.54 -15.28
C ASP A 155 0.93 -4.04 -15.40
N PHE A 156 0.61 -3.51 -16.59
CA PHE A 156 0.34 -2.08 -16.76
C PHE A 156 -0.72 -1.59 -15.76
N MET A 157 -1.88 -2.24 -15.70
CA MET A 157 -2.96 -1.86 -14.79
C MET A 157 -2.55 -2.02 -13.33
N THR A 158 -1.78 -3.06 -13.01
CA THR A 158 -1.25 -3.31 -11.67
C THR A 158 -0.34 -2.17 -11.20
N PHE A 159 0.56 -1.68 -12.05
CA PHE A 159 1.43 -0.54 -11.75
C PHE A 159 0.67 0.79 -11.74
N TYR A 160 -0.20 1.00 -12.73
CA TYR A 160 -0.91 2.26 -12.92
C TYR A 160 -2.00 2.50 -11.87
N GLY A 161 -2.79 1.47 -11.56
CA GLY A 161 -3.91 1.54 -10.61
C GLY A 161 -3.55 1.23 -9.16
N THR A 162 -2.29 0.87 -8.87
CA THR A 162 -1.90 0.57 -7.49
C THR A 162 -1.87 1.80 -6.59
N THR A 163 -2.30 1.64 -5.34
CA THR A 163 -2.15 2.68 -4.31
C THR A 163 -0.69 2.94 -3.93
N ALA A 164 0.25 2.06 -4.26
CA ALA A 164 1.66 2.20 -3.88
C ALA A 164 2.51 3.00 -4.88
N SER A 165 2.03 3.28 -6.09
CA SER A 165 2.70 4.17 -7.04
C SER A 165 2.03 5.54 -7.12
N ALA A 166 0.71 5.59 -6.95
CA ALA A 166 -0.11 6.77 -7.19
C ALA A 166 -0.01 7.36 -8.61
N ALA A 167 0.47 6.55 -9.58
CA ALA A 167 0.70 6.99 -10.95
C ALA A 167 -0.59 7.34 -11.70
N GLY A 168 -1.71 6.73 -11.32
CA GLY A 168 -3.03 7.00 -11.87
C GLY A 168 -3.73 8.23 -11.30
N ILE A 169 -3.15 8.91 -10.29
CA ILE A 169 -3.73 10.13 -9.70
C ILE A 169 -3.71 11.26 -10.71
N VAL A 170 -4.84 11.99 -10.77
CA VAL A 170 -5.01 13.13 -11.66
C VAL A 170 -4.97 14.44 -10.87
N LEU A 171 -4.10 15.36 -11.31
CA LEU A 171 -3.91 16.67 -10.70
C LEU A 171 -4.44 17.78 -11.62
N PRO A 172 -4.89 18.92 -11.06
CA PRO A 172 -5.36 20.06 -11.83
C PRO A 172 -4.20 20.82 -12.48
N ARG A 173 -3.90 20.51 -13.75
CA ARG A 173 -2.77 21.06 -14.51
C ARG A 173 -2.70 22.60 -14.37
N LYS A 174 -3.78 23.29 -14.72
CA LYS A 174 -3.82 24.76 -14.71
C LYS A 174 -3.43 25.34 -13.36
N TYR A 175 -3.98 24.77 -12.27
CA TYR A 175 -3.67 25.21 -10.92
C TYR A 175 -2.23 24.96 -10.53
N VAL A 176 -1.70 23.75 -10.81
CA VAL A 176 -0.32 23.41 -10.48
C VAL A 176 0.69 24.26 -11.26
N GLU A 177 0.44 24.52 -12.56
CA GLU A 177 1.26 25.41 -13.38
C GLU A 177 1.22 26.87 -12.87
N GLN A 178 0.06 27.33 -12.36
CA GLN A 178 -0.10 28.69 -11.82
C GLN A 178 0.65 28.89 -10.49
N VAL A 179 0.56 27.92 -9.54
CA VAL A 179 1.13 28.10 -8.19
C VAL A 179 2.53 27.51 -8.04
N GLY A 180 2.97 26.71 -8.99
CA GLY A 180 4.24 25.97 -8.95
C GLY A 180 4.23 24.82 -7.93
N PRO A 181 5.30 23.98 -7.91
CA PRO A 181 5.38 22.82 -7.02
C PRO A 181 5.31 23.19 -5.53
N ASP A 182 5.93 24.29 -5.12
CA ASP A 182 5.93 24.72 -3.71
C ASP A 182 4.57 25.25 -3.28
N GLY A 183 3.93 26.06 -4.12
CA GLY A 183 2.56 26.52 -3.86
C GLY A 183 1.57 25.36 -3.79
N PHE A 184 1.72 24.35 -4.67
CA PHE A 184 0.90 23.17 -4.63
C PHE A 184 1.09 22.36 -3.35
N ARG A 185 2.33 22.19 -2.86
CA ARG A 185 2.60 21.51 -1.58
C ARG A 185 2.02 22.25 -0.37
N GLN A 186 1.88 23.56 -0.43
CA GLN A 186 1.31 24.37 0.63
C GLN A 186 -0.24 24.37 0.60
N ARG A 187 -0.84 24.27 -0.59
CA ARG A 187 -2.30 24.27 -0.79
C ARG A 187 -2.67 23.26 -1.88
N PRO A 188 -2.65 21.97 -1.56
CA PRO A 188 -3.00 20.95 -2.54
C PRO A 188 -4.47 21.03 -2.94
N VAL A 189 -4.72 20.89 -4.23
CA VAL A 189 -6.05 20.75 -4.83
C VAL A 189 -6.11 19.40 -5.52
N GLY A 190 -7.10 18.60 -5.18
CA GLY A 190 -7.33 17.27 -5.74
C GLY A 190 -8.77 17.05 -6.18
N ALA A 191 -9.12 15.80 -6.46
CA ALA A 191 -10.45 15.34 -6.81
C ALA A 191 -10.94 14.22 -5.86
N GLY A 192 -10.27 14.04 -4.72
CA GLY A 192 -10.58 13.03 -3.71
C GLY A 192 -11.74 13.40 -2.79
N PRO A 193 -12.07 12.52 -1.83
CA PRO A 193 -13.22 12.70 -0.93
C PRO A 193 -13.08 13.87 0.04
N TYR A 194 -11.86 14.31 0.35
CA TYR A 194 -11.60 15.40 1.28
C TYR A 194 -10.75 16.48 0.64
N ARG A 195 -11.07 17.75 0.89
CA ARG A 195 -10.27 18.90 0.50
C ARG A 195 -9.36 19.37 1.63
N PHE A 196 -8.21 19.89 1.27
CA PHE A 196 -7.24 20.46 2.20
C PHE A 196 -7.77 21.71 2.87
N VAL A 197 -7.58 21.83 4.19
CA VAL A 197 -7.91 23.01 4.99
C VAL A 197 -6.63 23.67 5.49
N SER A 198 -5.80 22.93 6.22
CA SER A 198 -4.56 23.45 6.79
C SER A 198 -3.57 22.33 7.12
N GLN A 199 -2.31 22.73 7.28
CA GLN A 199 -1.25 21.87 7.79
C GLN A 199 -0.35 22.65 8.72
N ARG A 200 0.03 22.01 9.84
CA ARG A 200 1.17 22.39 10.67
C ARG A 200 2.24 21.32 10.47
N PRO A 201 3.36 21.65 9.77
CA PRO A 201 4.36 20.65 9.42
C PRO A 201 4.86 19.88 10.65
N GLY A 202 4.90 18.55 10.55
CA GLY A 202 5.30 17.67 11.65
C GLY A 202 4.29 17.53 12.80
N ILE A 203 3.15 18.23 12.76
CA ILE A 203 2.13 18.21 13.81
C ILE A 203 0.84 17.60 13.29
N ASP A 204 0.17 18.26 12.32
CA ASP A 204 -1.10 17.77 11.80
C ASP A 204 -1.42 18.24 10.36
N ILE A 205 -2.40 17.54 9.79
CA ILE A 205 -3.09 17.90 8.54
C ILE A 205 -4.59 17.90 8.85
N VAL A 206 -5.28 18.97 8.46
CA VAL A 206 -6.73 19.09 8.60
C VAL A 206 -7.38 19.08 7.22
N LEU A 207 -8.34 18.20 7.04
CA LEU A 207 -9.09 18.00 5.81
C LEU A 207 -10.59 18.17 6.09
N GLU A 208 -11.35 18.62 5.09
CA GLU A 208 -12.80 18.79 5.14
C GLU A 208 -13.46 18.00 4.01
N ALA A 209 -14.60 17.39 4.28
CA ALA A 209 -15.38 16.64 3.29
C ALA A 209 -15.65 17.46 2.02
N PHE A 210 -15.49 16.85 0.86
CA PHE A 210 -15.83 17.43 -0.43
C PHE A 210 -17.23 16.96 -0.86
N PRO A 211 -18.27 17.79 -0.76
CA PRO A 211 -19.64 17.39 -1.11
C PRO A 211 -19.82 16.97 -2.57
N GLY A 212 -18.94 17.47 -3.45
CA GLY A 212 -18.93 17.14 -4.89
C GLY A 212 -18.15 15.88 -5.26
N TYR A 213 -17.77 15.05 -4.29
CA TYR A 213 -17.04 13.82 -4.58
C TYR A 213 -17.88 12.85 -5.42
N TRP A 214 -17.30 12.28 -6.46
CA TRP A 214 -18.01 11.54 -7.50
C TRP A 214 -18.75 10.28 -7.03
N ARG A 215 -18.24 9.58 -5.96
CA ARG A 215 -18.93 8.40 -5.40
C ARG A 215 -20.15 8.85 -4.57
N HIS A 216 -19.89 9.54 -3.50
CA HIS A 216 -20.86 10.17 -2.60
C HIS A 216 -20.12 11.12 -1.64
N PRO A 217 -20.77 12.12 -1.07
CA PRO A 217 -20.16 12.92 -0.01
C PRO A 217 -19.68 12.04 1.14
N PRO A 218 -18.50 12.31 1.74
CA PRO A 218 -18.08 11.66 2.96
C PRO A 218 -19.12 11.78 4.08
N TYR A 219 -19.22 10.77 4.94
CA TYR A 219 -20.12 10.83 6.11
C TYR A 219 -19.59 11.79 7.17
N ILE A 220 -18.28 11.85 7.35
CA ILE A 220 -17.61 12.67 8.37
C ILE A 220 -17.15 13.99 7.76
N LYS A 221 -17.54 15.12 8.43
CA LYS A 221 -17.28 16.46 7.91
C LYS A 221 -15.79 16.82 7.97
N ARG A 222 -15.09 16.50 9.06
CA ARG A 222 -13.68 16.87 9.25
C ARG A 222 -12.82 15.68 9.64
N LEU A 223 -11.66 15.56 8.99
CA LEU A 223 -10.63 14.57 9.27
C LEU A 223 -9.35 15.30 9.67
N THR A 224 -8.86 15.04 10.89
CA THR A 224 -7.57 15.52 11.38
C THR A 224 -6.60 14.36 11.47
N MET A 225 -5.46 14.47 10.79
CA MET A 225 -4.35 13.51 10.85
C MET A 225 -3.23 14.12 11.69
N LYS A 226 -2.85 13.50 12.82
CA LYS A 226 -1.80 13.97 13.72
C LYS A 226 -0.53 13.14 13.61
N SER A 227 0.63 13.79 13.62
CA SER A 227 1.94 13.14 13.77
C SER A 227 2.20 12.84 15.23
N VAL A 228 2.22 11.57 15.61
CA VAL A 228 2.48 11.13 17.01
C VAL A 228 3.37 9.88 16.94
N PRO A 229 4.70 10.04 16.77
CA PRO A 229 5.60 8.89 16.56
C PRO A 229 5.67 7.91 17.73
N ASP A 230 5.47 8.39 18.96
CA ASP A 230 5.51 7.58 20.17
C ASP A 230 4.21 6.76 20.36
N SER A 231 4.35 5.43 20.51
CA SER A 231 3.22 4.49 20.60
C SER A 231 2.41 4.67 21.89
N THR A 232 3.10 4.91 23.00
CA THR A 232 2.46 5.11 24.32
C THR A 232 1.60 6.37 24.32
N THR A 233 2.10 7.45 23.70
CA THR A 233 1.33 8.68 23.53
C THR A 233 0.09 8.46 22.65
N ARG A 234 0.20 7.70 21.55
CA ARG A 234 -0.96 7.36 20.71
C ARG A 234 -2.02 6.58 21.51
N LEU A 235 -1.60 5.63 22.34
CA LEU A 235 -2.50 4.89 23.24
C LEU A 235 -3.18 5.80 24.24
N ALA A 236 -2.43 6.70 24.88
CA ALA A 236 -2.99 7.66 25.84
C ALA A 236 -4.05 8.57 25.20
N MET A 237 -3.77 9.10 24.01
CA MET A 237 -4.71 9.90 23.22
C MET A 237 -5.97 9.11 22.82
N LEU A 238 -5.83 7.81 22.50
CA LEU A 238 -6.97 6.95 22.19
C LEU A 238 -7.86 6.73 23.42
N LYS A 239 -7.26 6.44 24.57
CA LYS A 239 -7.98 6.23 25.86
C LYS A 239 -8.68 7.49 26.36
N SER A 240 -8.10 8.67 26.17
CA SER A 240 -8.69 9.96 26.53
C SER A 240 -9.77 10.43 25.53
N GLY A 241 -9.84 9.83 24.33
CA GLY A 241 -10.73 10.28 23.25
C GLY A 241 -10.20 11.48 22.45
N GLU A 242 -8.93 11.86 22.65
CA GLU A 242 -8.27 12.90 21.83
C GLU A 242 -8.02 12.42 20.40
N THR A 243 -7.88 11.12 20.18
CA THR A 243 -7.85 10.47 18.88
C THR A 243 -8.89 9.36 18.79
N ASP A 244 -9.46 9.17 17.62
CA ASP A 244 -10.42 8.11 17.33
C ASP A 244 -9.76 6.87 16.73
N LEU A 245 -8.62 7.07 16.05
CA LEU A 245 -7.82 6.00 15.44
C LEU A 245 -6.36 6.20 15.83
N ALA A 246 -5.76 5.17 16.44
CA ALA A 246 -4.32 5.11 16.75
C ALA A 246 -3.63 4.10 15.84
N TYR A 247 -2.88 4.60 14.84
CA TYR A 247 -2.25 3.77 13.82
C TYR A 247 -0.96 3.11 14.32
N PHE A 248 -0.78 1.84 13.97
CA PHE A 248 0.47 1.07 14.16
C PHE A 248 0.97 1.11 15.60
N LEU A 249 0.12 0.66 16.53
CA LEU A 249 0.51 0.45 17.93
C LEU A 249 1.51 -0.71 18.02
N ASP A 250 2.46 -0.59 18.95
CA ASP A 250 3.36 -1.69 19.29
C ASP A 250 2.63 -2.74 20.13
N GLY A 251 3.22 -3.94 20.29
CA GLY A 251 2.59 -5.06 20.98
C GLY A 251 2.00 -4.73 22.35
N PRO A 252 2.76 -4.11 23.29
CA PRO A 252 2.25 -3.76 24.62
C PRO A 252 1.07 -2.79 24.61
N GLU A 253 1.12 -1.76 23.73
CA GLU A 253 0.03 -0.80 23.60
C GLU A 253 -1.21 -1.41 22.94
N ALA A 254 -1.00 -2.28 21.95
CA ALA A 254 -2.09 -3.04 21.33
C ALA A 254 -2.76 -3.99 22.34
N GLU A 255 -1.99 -4.64 23.20
CA GLU A 255 -2.52 -5.46 24.31
C GLU A 255 -3.35 -4.60 25.28
N ALA A 256 -2.89 -3.39 25.59
CA ALA A 256 -3.65 -2.48 26.45
C ALA A 256 -4.97 -2.00 25.81
N VAL A 257 -5.06 -1.96 24.47
CA VAL A 257 -6.31 -1.73 23.74
C VAL A 257 -7.26 -2.90 23.92
N THR A 258 -6.78 -4.15 23.79
CA THR A 258 -7.67 -5.34 23.93
C THR A 258 -8.24 -5.51 25.34
N ARG A 259 -7.58 -4.94 26.35
CA ARG A 259 -8.05 -4.96 27.74
C ARG A 259 -9.09 -3.89 28.09
N ASP A 260 -9.25 -2.88 27.25
CA ASP A 260 -10.24 -1.81 27.45
C ASP A 260 -11.51 -2.13 26.63
N PRO A 261 -12.65 -2.46 27.28
CA PRO A 261 -13.86 -2.87 26.56
C PRO A 261 -14.51 -1.74 25.73
N ARG A 262 -14.06 -0.51 25.90
CA ARG A 262 -14.54 0.63 25.09
C ARG A 262 -13.82 0.74 23.75
N LEU A 263 -12.66 0.10 23.61
CA LEU A 263 -11.77 0.19 22.47
C LEU A 263 -11.84 -1.10 21.63
N ALA A 264 -11.46 -1.00 20.36
CA ALA A 264 -11.27 -2.17 19.51
C ALA A 264 -9.87 -2.17 18.90
N LEU A 265 -9.28 -3.37 18.73
CA LEU A 265 -8.02 -3.56 18.03
C LEU A 265 -8.30 -4.17 16.67
N VAL A 266 -7.77 -3.55 15.61
CA VAL A 266 -7.88 -4.04 14.24
C VAL A 266 -6.50 -4.25 13.65
N ALA A 267 -6.19 -5.51 13.26
CA ALA A 267 -4.98 -5.82 12.50
C ALA A 267 -5.22 -5.62 11.00
N THR A 268 -4.35 -4.87 10.33
CA THR A 268 -4.48 -4.59 8.90
C THR A 268 -4.13 -5.82 8.05
N ARG A 269 -4.65 -5.87 6.80
CA ARG A 269 -4.39 -6.95 5.81
C ARG A 269 -3.68 -6.40 4.58
N HIS A 270 -2.67 -5.57 4.77
CA HIS A 270 -1.94 -5.00 3.64
C HIS A 270 -0.77 -5.88 3.19
N ALA A 271 -0.31 -5.63 1.97
CA ALA A 271 0.73 -6.42 1.32
C ALA A 271 2.13 -5.97 1.76
N SER A 272 2.58 -6.40 2.94
CA SER A 272 3.93 -6.15 3.43
C SER A 272 4.47 -7.32 4.24
N ILE A 273 5.78 -7.51 4.20
CA ILE A 273 6.51 -8.57 4.92
C ILE A 273 7.78 -7.97 5.50
N PHE A 274 8.18 -8.43 6.69
CA PHE A 274 9.53 -8.24 7.22
C PHE A 274 10.45 -9.34 6.74
N TRP A 275 11.65 -8.96 6.26
CA TRP A 275 12.70 -9.90 5.93
C TRP A 275 14.08 -9.31 6.15
N ILE A 276 15.09 -10.17 6.24
CA ILE A 276 16.51 -9.77 6.27
C ILE A 276 17.08 -9.89 4.86
N GLU A 277 17.77 -8.86 4.43
CA GLU A 277 18.62 -8.82 3.24
C GLU A 277 20.07 -9.20 3.61
N PHE A 278 20.72 -9.92 2.70
CA PHE A 278 22.14 -10.19 2.70
C PHE A 278 22.81 -9.33 1.63
N ALA A 279 23.18 -8.09 1.98
CA ALA A 279 23.64 -7.11 1.00
C ALA A 279 24.81 -7.60 0.14
N GLU A 280 25.72 -8.35 0.74
CA GLU A 280 26.98 -8.76 0.13
C GLU A 280 27.01 -10.26 -0.27
N GLN A 281 25.84 -10.88 -0.45
CA GLN A 281 25.77 -12.28 -0.88
C GLN A 281 26.35 -12.53 -2.29
N TRP A 282 26.58 -11.46 -3.04
CA TRP A 282 27.13 -11.47 -4.39
C TRP A 282 28.64 -11.23 -4.44
N ASP A 283 29.27 -10.86 -3.32
CA ASP A 283 30.73 -10.70 -3.20
C ASP A 283 31.34 -12.02 -2.70
N PRO A 284 32.21 -12.71 -3.49
CA PRO A 284 32.86 -13.95 -3.07
C PRO A 284 33.73 -13.79 -1.82
N LYS A 285 34.12 -12.55 -1.46
CA LYS A 285 34.92 -12.28 -0.25
C LYS A 285 34.06 -12.13 1.00
N SER A 286 32.77 -11.91 0.84
CA SER A 286 31.85 -11.78 1.96
C SER A 286 31.45 -13.16 2.49
N PRO A 287 31.33 -13.33 3.83
CA PRO A 287 30.79 -14.55 4.40
C PRO A 287 29.37 -14.84 3.90
N TRP A 288 28.60 -13.82 3.53
CA TRP A 288 27.25 -13.98 3.04
C TRP A 288 27.14 -14.61 1.65
N SER A 289 28.26 -14.77 0.91
CA SER A 289 28.29 -15.54 -0.34
C SER A 289 28.05 -17.04 -0.07
N ASP A 290 28.41 -17.54 1.13
CA ASP A 290 28.15 -18.92 1.53
C ASP A 290 26.67 -19.11 1.92
N LYS A 291 25.97 -19.94 1.13
CA LYS A 291 24.57 -20.28 1.36
C LYS A 291 24.31 -20.85 2.76
N ARG A 292 25.26 -21.61 3.33
CA ARG A 292 25.12 -22.23 4.67
C ARG A 292 24.97 -21.16 5.75
N LEU A 293 25.67 -20.03 5.63
CA LEU A 293 25.56 -18.93 6.57
C LEU A 293 24.19 -18.23 6.45
N ARG A 294 23.67 -18.06 5.24
CA ARG A 294 22.32 -17.52 5.03
C ARG A 294 21.23 -18.47 5.55
N GLN A 295 21.43 -19.78 5.41
CA GLN A 295 20.55 -20.79 6.02
C GLN A 295 20.65 -20.77 7.56
N ALA A 296 21.84 -20.57 8.13
CA ALA A 296 22.02 -20.42 9.57
C ALA A 296 21.19 -19.24 10.12
N VAL A 297 21.21 -18.08 9.45
CA VAL A 297 20.34 -16.95 9.80
C VAL A 297 18.86 -17.36 9.77
N ASN A 298 18.43 -18.08 8.72
CA ASN A 298 17.03 -18.52 8.60
C ASN A 298 16.59 -19.45 9.74
N HIS A 299 17.46 -20.39 10.18
CA HIS A 299 17.20 -21.29 11.31
C HIS A 299 17.34 -20.61 12.68
N ALA A 300 18.10 -19.52 12.75
CA ALA A 300 18.28 -18.75 13.99
C ALA A 300 17.04 -17.89 14.37
N LEU A 301 16.18 -17.56 13.42
CA LEU A 301 15.05 -16.64 13.64
C LEU A 301 13.89 -17.31 14.35
N ASP A 302 13.62 -16.92 15.60
CA ASP A 302 12.38 -17.28 16.32
C ASP A 302 11.22 -16.39 15.87
N ARG A 303 10.63 -16.77 14.76
CA ARG A 303 9.52 -16.03 14.13
C ARG A 303 8.26 -16.03 14.97
N LYS A 304 8.05 -17.09 15.78
CA LYS A 304 6.88 -17.17 16.66
C LYS A 304 7.03 -16.19 17.82
N ALA A 305 8.15 -16.21 18.52
CA ALA A 305 8.40 -15.25 19.60
C ALA A 305 8.39 -13.80 19.08
N THR A 306 8.97 -13.55 17.89
CA THR A 306 8.93 -12.23 17.26
C THR A 306 7.50 -11.77 16.97
N ASN A 307 6.64 -12.64 16.44
CA ASN A 307 5.23 -12.35 16.18
C ASN A 307 4.46 -12.03 17.47
N GLU A 308 4.65 -12.84 18.52
CA GLU A 308 4.00 -12.59 19.81
C GLU A 308 4.44 -11.24 20.42
N ALA A 309 5.75 -10.97 20.45
CA ALA A 309 6.28 -9.75 21.06
C ALA A 309 5.87 -8.47 20.31
N ALA A 310 5.91 -8.50 18.98
CA ALA A 310 5.68 -7.30 18.15
C ALA A 310 4.22 -7.12 17.72
N CYS A 311 3.46 -8.21 17.61
CA CYS A 311 2.16 -8.21 16.93
C CYS A 311 1.07 -8.99 17.69
N LEU A 312 1.28 -9.45 18.91
CA LEU A 312 0.31 -10.28 19.67
C LEU A 312 -0.22 -11.48 18.86
N GLY A 313 0.64 -12.15 18.08
CA GLY A 313 0.24 -13.24 17.23
C GLY A 313 -0.44 -12.86 15.91
N HIS A 314 -0.69 -11.59 15.64
CA HIS A 314 -1.40 -11.14 14.43
C HIS A 314 -0.53 -11.11 13.15
N CYS A 315 0.78 -11.20 13.24
CA CYS A 315 1.73 -11.16 12.12
C CYS A 315 2.24 -12.55 11.74
N PRO A 316 1.50 -13.36 10.94
CA PRO A 316 1.86 -14.74 10.73
C PRO A 316 3.24 -14.88 10.07
N PRO A 317 4.08 -15.83 10.55
CA PRO A 317 5.37 -16.14 9.93
C PRO A 317 5.24 -16.56 8.47
N THR A 318 6.28 -16.26 7.67
CA THR A 318 6.33 -16.58 6.23
C THR A 318 7.69 -17.10 5.80
N GLY A 319 7.72 -17.94 4.75
CA GLY A 319 8.95 -18.45 4.13
C GLY A 319 9.35 -17.70 2.86
N VAL A 320 8.60 -16.68 2.46
CA VAL A 320 8.80 -15.93 1.21
C VAL A 320 8.78 -14.42 1.48
N ILE A 321 9.37 -13.63 0.57
CA ILE A 321 9.33 -12.17 0.65
C ILE A 321 8.15 -11.56 -0.12
N ILE A 322 7.32 -12.39 -0.77
CA ILE A 322 6.14 -11.97 -1.50
C ILE A 322 4.92 -12.18 -0.62
N PRO A 323 4.17 -11.11 -0.28
CA PRO A 323 2.99 -11.20 0.56
C PRO A 323 1.95 -12.16 0.01
N ARG A 324 1.42 -13.04 0.87
CA ARG A 324 0.43 -14.07 0.51
C ARG A 324 -0.89 -13.54 -0.07
N VAL A 325 -1.18 -12.25 0.13
CA VAL A 325 -2.37 -11.59 -0.40
C VAL A 325 -2.22 -11.13 -1.85
N MET A 326 -0.99 -11.16 -2.39
CA MET A 326 -0.71 -10.82 -3.78
C MET A 326 -1.06 -11.96 -4.72
N ASP A 327 -1.53 -11.62 -5.92
CA ASP A 327 -1.71 -12.60 -6.99
C ASP A 327 -0.34 -13.21 -7.35
N PHE A 328 -0.33 -14.51 -7.69
CA PHE A 328 0.85 -15.31 -8.00
C PHE A 328 1.84 -15.48 -6.82
N ALA A 329 1.43 -15.22 -5.58
CA ALA A 329 2.28 -15.45 -4.42
C ALA A 329 2.38 -16.96 -4.11
N LEU A 330 3.60 -17.49 -4.07
CA LEU A 330 3.86 -18.84 -3.61
C LEU A 330 3.60 -18.93 -2.10
N GLN A 331 2.82 -19.91 -1.67
CA GLN A 331 2.60 -20.18 -0.26
C GLN A 331 3.67 -21.17 0.23
N ALA A 332 4.63 -20.68 1.01
CA ALA A 332 5.67 -21.53 1.59
C ALA A 332 5.80 -21.25 3.10
N PRO A 333 5.91 -22.32 3.92
CA PRO A 333 6.19 -22.16 5.34
C PRO A 333 7.62 -21.64 5.53
N PRO A 334 7.88 -20.89 6.62
CA PRO A 334 9.24 -20.51 6.95
C PRO A 334 10.07 -21.73 7.36
N PRO A 335 11.40 -21.68 7.19
CA PRO A 335 12.29 -22.64 7.82
C PRO A 335 12.03 -22.72 9.34
N PRO A 336 12.11 -23.91 9.94
CA PRO A 336 11.87 -24.07 11.37
C PRO A 336 12.92 -23.29 12.18
N TYR A 337 12.51 -22.76 13.32
CA TYR A 337 13.42 -22.25 14.34
C TYR A 337 14.21 -23.40 14.92
N ASP A 338 15.50 -23.45 14.62
CA ASP A 338 16.44 -24.48 15.09
C ASP A 338 17.83 -23.87 15.32
N PRO A 339 18.07 -23.28 16.50
CA PRO A 339 19.37 -22.69 16.81
C PRO A 339 20.51 -23.72 16.90
N ALA A 340 20.21 -25.02 17.08
CA ALA A 340 21.23 -26.06 17.03
C ALA A 340 21.69 -26.28 15.58
N ARG A 341 20.74 -26.38 14.64
CA ARG A 341 21.06 -26.46 13.20
C ARG A 341 21.77 -25.20 12.71
N ALA A 342 21.38 -24.02 13.19
CA ALA A 342 22.09 -22.78 12.87
C ALA A 342 23.57 -22.85 13.29
N ARG A 343 23.87 -23.27 14.52
CA ARG A 343 25.27 -23.47 15.00
C ARG A 343 26.02 -24.52 14.20
N GLN A 344 25.36 -25.60 13.84
CA GLN A 344 25.97 -26.65 13.00
C GLN A 344 26.38 -26.08 11.63
N LEU A 345 25.49 -25.32 10.96
CA LEU A 345 25.74 -24.67 9.66
C LEU A 345 26.90 -23.66 9.77
N LEU A 346 26.96 -22.88 10.86
CA LEU A 346 28.11 -22.01 11.15
C LEU A 346 29.40 -22.79 11.23
N ALA A 347 29.44 -23.92 11.97
CA ALA A 347 30.61 -24.75 12.09
C ALA A 347 31.03 -25.37 10.75
N GLU A 348 30.08 -25.91 9.97
CA GLU A 348 30.30 -26.45 8.62
C GLU A 348 30.87 -25.38 7.65
N ALA A 349 30.55 -24.11 7.87
CA ALA A 349 31.04 -22.98 7.09
C ALA A 349 32.35 -22.39 7.61
N GLY A 350 32.99 -23.02 8.66
CA GLY A 350 34.26 -22.59 9.21
C GLY A 350 34.17 -21.64 10.43
N TYR A 351 33.00 -21.50 11.03
CA TYR A 351 32.77 -20.63 12.20
C TYR A 351 32.27 -21.41 13.43
N PRO A 352 33.02 -22.40 13.96
CA PRO A 352 32.57 -23.25 15.07
C PRO A 352 32.40 -22.49 16.39
N LYS A 353 33.00 -21.29 16.53
CA LYS A 353 32.85 -20.39 17.69
C LYS A 353 31.80 -19.27 17.44
N GLY A 354 31.02 -19.42 16.38
CA GLY A 354 30.07 -18.41 15.92
C GLY A 354 30.70 -17.36 15.00
N LEU A 355 29.86 -16.61 14.31
CA LEU A 355 30.22 -15.58 13.33
C LEU A 355 30.06 -14.18 13.96
N ASP A 356 31.09 -13.32 13.87
CA ASP A 356 30.89 -11.87 14.03
C ASP A 356 30.38 -11.31 12.69
N ALA A 357 29.08 -11.04 12.64
CA ALA A 357 28.38 -10.59 11.45
C ALA A 357 28.32 -9.08 11.32
N GLY A 358 28.97 -8.34 12.23
CA GLY A 358 29.09 -6.90 12.17
C GLY A 358 27.78 -6.16 12.53
N ASP A 359 27.47 -5.16 11.73
CA ASP A 359 26.30 -4.31 11.99
C ASP A 359 25.01 -4.93 11.43
N PHE A 360 23.91 -4.75 12.17
CA PHE A 360 22.55 -5.05 11.75
C PHE A 360 21.74 -3.75 11.70
N VAL A 361 21.22 -3.40 10.54
CA VAL A 361 20.46 -2.16 10.33
C VAL A 361 18.97 -2.49 10.25
N PRO A 362 18.18 -2.23 11.31
CA PRO A 362 16.73 -2.44 11.27
C PRO A 362 16.05 -1.32 10.50
N ILE A 363 14.93 -1.65 9.84
CA ILE A 363 14.08 -0.63 9.26
C ILE A 363 13.52 0.30 10.36
N PRO A 364 13.64 1.64 10.23
CA PRO A 364 13.14 2.59 11.23
C PRO A 364 11.63 2.50 11.46
N GLY A 365 11.22 2.61 12.73
CA GLY A 365 9.82 2.55 13.15
C GLY A 365 9.33 1.16 13.58
N PHE A 366 10.23 0.15 13.63
CA PHE A 366 9.90 -1.23 14.02
C PHE A 366 10.98 -1.82 14.93
N SER A 367 11.32 -1.09 15.99
CA SER A 367 12.38 -1.47 16.94
C SER A 367 12.13 -2.81 17.61
N THR A 368 10.89 -3.08 18.04
CA THR A 368 10.53 -4.35 18.70
C THR A 368 10.83 -5.57 17.82
N VAL A 369 10.56 -5.49 16.52
CA VAL A 369 10.93 -6.56 15.57
C VAL A 369 12.45 -6.65 15.43
N GLY A 370 13.13 -5.51 15.33
CA GLY A 370 14.59 -5.44 15.25
C GLY A 370 15.28 -6.07 16.46
N ASP A 371 14.80 -5.76 17.69
CA ASP A 371 15.34 -6.32 18.94
C ASP A 371 15.10 -7.83 19.05
N ALA A 372 13.92 -8.32 18.65
CA ALA A 372 13.62 -9.75 18.63
C ALA A 372 14.53 -10.52 17.65
N VAL A 373 14.78 -9.94 16.47
CA VAL A 373 15.73 -10.49 15.47
C VAL A 373 17.14 -10.49 16.02
N LEU A 374 17.62 -9.37 16.59
CA LEU A 374 18.94 -9.25 17.21
C LEU A 374 19.16 -10.36 18.26
N ASN A 375 18.20 -10.54 19.17
CA ASN A 375 18.26 -11.53 20.24
C ASN A 375 18.32 -12.96 19.67
N SER A 376 17.49 -13.26 18.67
CA SER A 376 17.46 -14.56 18.00
C SER A 376 18.80 -14.92 17.33
N LEU A 377 19.39 -13.96 16.60
CA LEU A 377 20.67 -14.15 15.92
C LEU A 377 21.82 -14.37 16.92
N ASN A 378 21.92 -13.52 17.95
CA ASN A 378 22.95 -13.61 18.97
C ASN A 378 22.86 -14.93 19.76
N ALA A 379 21.66 -15.41 20.12
CA ALA A 379 21.46 -16.69 20.80
C ALA A 379 21.92 -17.89 19.96
N ALA A 380 21.87 -17.80 18.64
CA ALA A 380 22.34 -18.82 17.72
C ALA A 380 23.86 -18.73 17.41
N GLY A 381 24.57 -17.72 17.94
CA GLY A 381 26.00 -17.52 17.70
C GLY A 381 26.32 -16.64 16.49
N ILE A 382 25.34 -15.95 15.92
CA ILE A 382 25.51 -14.93 14.88
C ILE A 382 25.52 -13.59 15.58
N ARG A 383 26.70 -13.11 15.95
CA ARG A 383 26.85 -11.88 16.72
C ARG A 383 26.69 -10.67 15.82
N VAL A 384 25.68 -9.85 16.11
CA VAL A 384 25.37 -8.59 15.40
C VAL A 384 25.26 -7.44 16.38
N ARG A 385 25.56 -6.24 15.89
CA ARG A 385 25.39 -4.97 16.63
C ARG A 385 24.33 -4.13 15.95
N MET A 386 23.31 -3.73 16.68
CA MET A 386 22.24 -2.91 16.12
C MET A 386 22.76 -1.50 15.77
N ARG A 387 22.45 -1.06 14.55
CA ARG A 387 22.77 0.28 14.01
C ARG A 387 21.51 0.97 13.52
N PRO A 388 20.71 1.58 14.39
CA PRO A 388 19.55 2.36 13.97
C PRO A 388 19.96 3.53 13.09
N THR A 389 19.15 3.81 12.07
CA THR A 389 19.34 4.93 11.15
C THR A 389 18.08 5.78 11.07
N GLU A 390 18.21 7.01 10.59
CA GLU A 390 17.04 7.84 10.28
C GLU A 390 16.31 7.27 9.05
N ARG A 391 14.99 7.44 9.00
CA ARG A 391 14.12 6.80 8.00
C ARG A 391 14.45 7.18 6.56
N ALA A 392 14.63 8.47 6.27
CA ALA A 392 14.93 8.91 4.91
C ALA A 392 16.33 8.45 4.47
N ALA A 393 17.30 8.48 5.39
CA ALA A 393 18.65 8.00 5.15
C ALA A 393 18.69 6.48 4.91
N PHE A 394 17.87 5.71 5.62
CA PHE A 394 17.73 4.26 5.40
C PHE A 394 17.30 3.96 3.96
N TYR A 395 16.18 4.56 3.53
CA TYR A 395 15.64 4.30 2.19
C TYR A 395 16.55 4.80 1.07
N ALA A 396 17.18 5.97 1.24
CA ALA A 396 18.18 6.47 0.29
C ALA A 396 19.36 5.51 0.17
N SER A 397 19.92 5.07 1.31
CA SER A 397 21.05 4.14 1.34
C SER A 397 20.71 2.78 0.74
N TRP A 398 19.47 2.30 0.95
CA TRP A 398 19.00 1.05 0.34
C TRP A 398 18.87 1.19 -1.18
N GLN A 399 18.20 2.23 -1.66
CA GLN A 399 18.02 2.51 -3.09
C GLN A 399 19.37 2.73 -3.81
N GLU A 400 20.31 3.39 -3.16
CA GLU A 400 21.69 3.61 -3.65
C GLU A 400 22.58 2.37 -3.45
N LYS A 401 22.06 1.28 -2.86
CA LYS A 401 22.80 0.02 -2.59
C LYS A 401 24.03 0.25 -1.71
N LYS A 402 23.90 1.14 -0.74
CA LYS A 402 24.96 1.50 0.22
C LYS A 402 24.88 0.77 1.55
N LEU A 403 23.76 0.11 1.88
CA LEU A 403 23.66 -0.75 3.06
C LEU A 403 24.60 -1.95 2.91
N ARG A 404 25.16 -2.40 4.03
CA ARG A 404 26.12 -3.51 4.09
C ARG A 404 25.69 -4.54 5.13
N GLY A 405 26.28 -5.74 5.07
CA GLY A 405 26.01 -6.81 6.01
C GLY A 405 24.55 -7.26 6.02
N LEU A 406 23.99 -7.30 7.21
CA LEU A 406 22.59 -7.65 7.43
C LEU A 406 21.75 -6.39 7.64
N PHE A 407 20.64 -6.29 6.94
CA PHE A 407 19.66 -5.26 7.24
C PHE A 407 18.24 -5.80 7.12
N MET A 408 17.36 -5.34 8.01
CA MET A 408 15.96 -5.74 8.01
C MET A 408 15.13 -4.70 7.26
N VAL A 409 14.23 -5.15 6.43
CA VAL A 409 13.35 -4.31 5.65
C VAL A 409 11.89 -4.71 5.80
N ALA A 410 11.02 -3.77 5.56
CA ALA A 410 9.60 -3.98 5.31
C ALA A 410 9.11 -2.93 4.33
N VAL A 411 8.43 -3.34 3.27
CA VAL A 411 7.83 -2.41 2.31
C VAL A 411 6.41 -2.83 2.00
N GLY A 412 5.51 -1.86 2.02
CA GLY A 412 4.22 -2.00 1.40
C GLY A 412 4.40 -1.87 -0.11
N ASN A 413 4.03 -2.89 -0.83
CA ASN A 413 3.92 -2.82 -2.29
C ASN A 413 2.55 -3.38 -2.66
N SER A 414 1.77 -2.60 -3.37
CA SER A 414 0.55 -3.07 -3.97
C SER A 414 0.89 -3.64 -5.34
N GLY A 415 0.15 -4.62 -5.79
CA GLY A 415 0.37 -5.25 -7.06
C GLY A 415 0.29 -6.76 -6.96
N ASN A 416 1.13 -7.45 -7.69
CA ASN A 416 1.23 -8.90 -7.71
C ASN A 416 2.67 -9.37 -7.45
N ALA A 417 2.90 -10.69 -7.49
CA ALA A 417 4.24 -11.25 -7.29
C ALA A 417 5.27 -10.74 -8.30
N ALA A 418 4.86 -10.47 -9.56
CA ALA A 418 5.79 -9.99 -10.58
C ALA A 418 6.38 -8.63 -10.24
N THR A 419 5.61 -7.72 -9.64
CA THR A 419 6.09 -6.39 -9.22
C THR A 419 7.12 -6.49 -8.10
N ARG A 420 6.96 -7.48 -7.20
CA ARG A 420 7.95 -7.80 -6.15
C ARG A 420 9.22 -8.39 -6.74
N VAL A 421 9.08 -9.37 -7.64
CA VAL A 421 10.22 -9.98 -8.34
C VAL A 421 11.01 -8.90 -9.08
N GLU A 422 10.34 -8.02 -9.81
CA GLU A 422 10.98 -6.91 -10.55
C GLU A 422 11.78 -6.00 -9.62
N SER A 423 11.24 -5.65 -8.46
CA SER A 423 11.86 -4.68 -7.56
C SER A 423 13.02 -5.25 -6.73
N PHE A 424 12.91 -6.49 -6.26
CA PHE A 424 13.80 -7.03 -5.21
C PHE A 424 14.59 -8.27 -5.62
N ILE A 425 14.17 -9.02 -6.66
CA ILE A 425 14.76 -10.31 -7.02
C ILE A 425 15.47 -10.24 -8.38
N TYR A 426 14.87 -9.59 -9.37
CA TYR A 426 15.48 -9.35 -10.68
C TYR A 426 16.75 -8.50 -10.53
N SER A 427 17.87 -8.93 -11.10
CA SER A 427 19.19 -8.31 -10.87
C SER A 427 19.27 -6.82 -11.18
N LYS A 428 18.42 -6.32 -12.11
CA LYS A 428 18.31 -4.91 -12.48
C LYS A 428 17.22 -4.15 -11.70
N GLY A 429 16.62 -4.79 -10.71
CA GLY A 429 15.59 -4.20 -9.85
C GLY A 429 16.10 -3.02 -9.03
N SER A 430 15.20 -2.11 -8.70
CA SER A 430 15.54 -0.86 -8.00
C SER A 430 16.23 -1.11 -6.67
N TYR A 431 15.84 -2.19 -5.98
CA TYR A 431 16.35 -2.55 -4.64
C TYR A 431 17.22 -3.82 -4.64
N ALA A 432 17.31 -4.55 -5.76
CA ALA A 432 18.13 -5.75 -5.83
C ALA A 432 19.63 -5.42 -5.81
N TYR A 433 20.39 -6.09 -4.94
CA TYR A 433 21.85 -5.92 -4.83
C TYR A 433 22.64 -6.78 -5.84
N GLY A 434 21.97 -7.70 -6.50
CA GLY A 434 22.47 -8.60 -7.52
C GLY A 434 21.39 -9.62 -7.88
N GLY A 435 21.72 -10.63 -8.67
CA GLY A 435 20.76 -11.65 -9.09
C GLY A 435 21.43 -12.86 -9.73
N TYR A 436 20.63 -13.86 -10.03
CA TYR A 436 21.06 -15.07 -10.75
C TYR A 436 20.54 -15.01 -12.19
N PRO A 437 21.38 -15.32 -13.20
CA PRO A 437 20.98 -15.22 -14.62
C PRO A 437 19.74 -16.03 -14.98
N ASP A 438 19.57 -17.22 -14.39
CA ASP A 438 18.40 -18.08 -14.63
C ASP A 438 17.10 -17.51 -14.03
N ILE A 439 17.19 -16.80 -12.90
CA ILE A 439 16.06 -16.05 -12.34
C ILE A 439 15.72 -14.85 -13.22
N ASP A 440 16.73 -14.14 -13.73
CA ASP A 440 16.53 -13.02 -14.65
C ASP A 440 15.85 -13.47 -15.94
N GLU A 441 16.25 -14.63 -16.48
CA GLU A 441 15.62 -15.20 -17.67
C GLU A 441 14.15 -15.54 -17.43
N LEU A 442 13.82 -16.23 -16.32
CA LEU A 442 12.44 -16.53 -15.94
C LEU A 442 11.61 -15.26 -15.75
N PHE A 443 12.21 -14.21 -15.16
CA PHE A 443 11.53 -12.93 -15.00
C PHE A 443 11.20 -12.30 -16.37
N LEU A 444 12.14 -12.30 -17.31
CA LEU A 444 11.90 -11.76 -18.66
C LEU A 444 10.87 -12.58 -19.44
N GLN A 445 10.81 -13.90 -19.23
CA GLN A 445 9.78 -14.76 -19.81
C GLN A 445 8.39 -14.41 -19.27
N GLN A 446 8.23 -14.36 -17.94
CA GLN A 446 6.93 -14.02 -17.33
C GLN A 446 6.44 -12.61 -17.68
N ALA A 447 7.36 -11.66 -17.87
CA ALA A 447 7.02 -10.27 -18.20
C ALA A 447 6.34 -10.13 -19.58
N ARG A 448 6.49 -11.12 -20.47
CA ARG A 448 5.88 -11.18 -21.80
C ARG A 448 4.71 -12.17 -21.87
N GLU A 449 4.57 -13.04 -20.87
CA GLU A 449 3.50 -14.05 -20.84
C GLU A 449 2.16 -13.41 -20.47
N ARG A 450 1.15 -13.61 -21.32
CA ARG A 450 -0.20 -13.06 -21.13
C ARG A 450 -1.18 -14.06 -20.52
N ASP A 451 -0.87 -15.36 -20.62
CA ASP A 451 -1.66 -16.40 -19.97
C ASP A 451 -1.36 -16.40 -18.46
N PRO A 452 -2.35 -16.07 -17.60
CA PRO A 452 -2.12 -15.97 -16.15
C PRO A 452 -1.61 -17.30 -15.53
N ALA A 453 -2.07 -18.45 -16.01
CA ALA A 453 -1.67 -19.74 -15.46
C ALA A 453 -0.20 -20.06 -15.78
N LYS A 454 0.25 -19.82 -17.01
CA LYS A 454 1.66 -19.97 -17.39
C LYS A 454 2.54 -18.99 -16.66
N ARG A 455 2.07 -17.77 -16.50
CA ARG A 455 2.75 -16.72 -15.76
C ARG A 455 2.94 -17.09 -14.28
N GLU A 456 1.91 -17.65 -13.65
CA GLU A 456 1.97 -18.15 -12.29
C GLU A 456 3.04 -19.22 -12.10
N VAL A 457 3.15 -20.18 -13.03
CA VAL A 457 4.18 -21.22 -13.01
C VAL A 457 5.58 -20.62 -13.03
N LEU A 458 5.83 -19.65 -13.89
CA LEU A 458 7.14 -18.96 -13.96
C LEU A 458 7.45 -18.19 -12.67
N LEU A 459 6.47 -17.46 -12.14
CA LEU A 459 6.61 -16.69 -10.90
C LEU A 459 6.80 -17.60 -9.67
N HIS A 460 6.09 -18.72 -9.59
CA HIS A 460 6.31 -19.72 -8.54
C HIS A 460 7.72 -20.34 -8.64
N ARG A 461 8.21 -20.62 -9.85
CA ARG A 461 9.57 -21.11 -10.04
C ARG A 461 10.63 -20.13 -9.55
N ILE A 462 10.48 -18.83 -9.86
CA ILE A 462 11.37 -17.79 -9.34
C ILE A 462 11.36 -17.79 -7.81
N GLN A 463 10.17 -17.77 -7.20
CA GLN A 463 10.03 -17.75 -5.74
C GLN A 463 10.66 -19.00 -5.10
N GLN A 464 10.47 -20.17 -5.67
CA GLN A 464 11.11 -21.41 -5.20
C GLN A 464 12.64 -21.31 -5.26
N LEU A 465 13.20 -20.77 -6.34
CA LEU A 465 14.64 -20.56 -6.45
C LEU A 465 15.20 -19.61 -5.38
N THR A 466 14.44 -18.57 -4.99
CA THR A 466 14.87 -17.68 -3.88
C THR A 466 14.94 -18.41 -2.55
N ILE A 467 14.00 -19.32 -2.30
CA ILE A 467 13.98 -20.18 -1.10
C ILE A 467 15.15 -21.15 -1.14
N ASP A 468 15.30 -21.91 -2.24
CA ASP A 468 16.33 -22.93 -2.40
C ASP A 468 17.73 -22.36 -2.23
N ARG A 469 17.93 -21.11 -2.64
CA ARG A 469 19.22 -20.40 -2.55
C ARG A 469 19.39 -19.60 -1.26
N ALA A 470 18.38 -19.57 -0.40
CA ALA A 470 18.34 -18.75 0.80
C ALA A 470 18.74 -17.28 0.51
N MET A 471 18.19 -16.72 -0.57
CA MET A 471 18.53 -15.35 -0.99
C MET A 471 18.12 -14.30 0.05
N PHE A 472 17.12 -14.62 0.86
CA PHE A 472 16.55 -13.76 1.90
C PHE A 472 16.30 -14.58 3.16
N ALA A 473 16.09 -13.88 4.29
CA ALA A 473 15.53 -14.50 5.48
C ALA A 473 14.18 -13.83 5.81
N PRO A 474 13.07 -14.36 5.26
CA PRO A 474 11.72 -13.86 5.56
C PRO A 474 11.40 -14.07 7.04
N ILE A 475 10.66 -13.12 7.63
CA ILE A 475 10.31 -13.16 9.06
C ILE A 475 8.81 -13.43 9.20
N MET A 476 7.99 -12.44 8.90
CA MET A 476 6.54 -12.50 9.08
C MET A 476 5.83 -11.44 8.24
N ASP A 477 4.52 -11.59 8.03
CA ASP A 477 3.70 -10.50 7.48
C ASP A 477 3.81 -9.28 8.38
N LEU A 478 3.90 -8.08 7.79
CA LEU A 478 3.72 -6.85 8.55
C LEU A 478 2.21 -6.54 8.56
N ARG A 479 1.63 -6.51 9.75
CA ARG A 479 0.27 -6.05 9.97
C ARG A 479 0.29 -4.88 10.96
N GLY A 480 -0.27 -3.76 10.55
CA GLY A 480 -0.43 -2.62 11.44
C GLY A 480 -1.53 -2.91 12.46
N LEU A 481 -1.24 -2.76 13.74
CA LEU A 481 -2.22 -2.85 14.82
C LEU A 481 -2.82 -1.46 15.02
N ILE A 482 -4.12 -1.32 14.78
CA ILE A 482 -4.82 -0.03 14.85
C ILE A 482 -5.81 -0.08 16.00
N GLY A 483 -5.65 0.84 16.95
CA GLY A 483 -6.62 1.09 17.99
C GLY A 483 -7.78 1.94 17.48
N VAL A 484 -9.01 1.52 17.74
CA VAL A 484 -10.25 2.18 17.33
C VAL A 484 -11.02 2.64 18.55
N GLY A 485 -11.33 3.92 18.61
CA GLY A 485 -12.03 4.58 19.71
C GLY A 485 -13.55 4.35 19.69
N PRO A 486 -14.22 4.64 20.83
CA PRO A 486 -15.63 4.29 21.03
C PRO A 486 -16.61 5.09 20.17
N ARG A 487 -16.21 6.24 19.62
CA ARG A 487 -17.07 7.08 18.77
C ARG A 487 -17.26 6.52 17.36
N ILE A 488 -16.35 5.66 16.89
CA ILE A 488 -16.42 5.08 15.54
C ILE A 488 -17.51 3.99 15.51
N ALA A 489 -18.43 4.09 14.58
CA ALA A 489 -19.41 3.05 14.27
C ALA A 489 -18.88 2.08 13.20
N GLU A 490 -18.36 2.64 12.10
CA GLU A 490 -17.76 1.88 11.00
C GLU A 490 -16.39 2.50 10.67
N HIS A 491 -15.31 1.74 10.90
CA HIS A 491 -13.93 2.22 10.68
C HIS A 491 -13.43 1.99 9.27
N THR A 492 -14.05 1.13 8.48
CA THR A 492 -13.72 0.73 7.10
C THR A 492 -12.26 0.30 6.85
N ILE A 493 -11.47 0.07 7.92
CA ILE A 493 -10.13 -0.53 7.84
C ILE A 493 -10.27 -1.94 7.23
N ASN A 494 -9.36 -2.31 6.32
CA ASN A 494 -9.41 -3.55 5.54
C ASN A 494 -10.57 -3.63 4.50
N SER A 495 -11.37 -2.58 4.30
CA SER A 495 -12.38 -2.57 3.23
C SER A 495 -11.75 -2.51 1.84
N ILE A 496 -10.62 -1.80 1.71
CA ILE A 496 -9.85 -1.71 0.47
C ILE A 496 -8.78 -2.82 0.48
N PRO A 497 -8.78 -3.74 -0.49
CA PRO A 497 -7.79 -4.82 -0.56
C PRO A 497 -6.35 -4.30 -0.58
N MET A 498 -5.48 -4.93 0.19
CA MET A 498 -4.04 -4.64 0.28
C MET A 498 -3.68 -3.21 0.73
N PHE A 499 -4.63 -2.44 1.23
CA PHE A 499 -4.42 -1.07 1.70
C PHE A 499 -4.74 -0.94 3.20
N PRO A 500 -3.81 -0.43 4.04
CA PRO A 500 -3.99 -0.43 5.50
C PRO A 500 -4.86 0.72 6.02
N PHE A 501 -5.23 1.67 5.16
CA PHE A 501 -6.03 2.82 5.55
C PHE A 501 -7.51 2.59 5.22
N PRO A 502 -8.42 3.26 5.93
CA PRO A 502 -9.84 3.17 5.66
C PRO A 502 -10.20 3.78 4.31
N SER A 503 -11.37 3.41 3.77
CA SER A 503 -12.10 4.27 2.84
C SER A 503 -12.64 5.44 3.65
N ASN A 504 -11.95 6.58 3.59
CA ASN A 504 -12.24 7.72 4.48
C ASN A 504 -13.68 8.24 4.30
N GLU A 505 -14.19 8.21 3.06
CA GLU A 505 -15.54 8.64 2.74
C GLU A 505 -16.64 7.75 3.31
N ASP A 506 -16.31 6.46 3.56
CA ASP A 506 -17.25 5.45 4.06
C ASP A 506 -17.26 5.31 5.60
N MET A 507 -16.32 5.94 6.31
CA MET A 507 -16.27 5.89 7.77
C MET A 507 -17.49 6.58 8.39
N ARG A 508 -17.98 6.02 9.53
CA ARG A 508 -19.15 6.57 10.23
C ARG A 508 -18.89 6.72 11.71
N LEU A 509 -19.43 7.79 12.28
CA LEU A 509 -19.55 7.97 13.72
C LEU A 509 -20.84 7.33 14.23
N LYS A 510 -20.84 6.89 15.49
CA LYS A 510 -22.08 6.52 16.19
C LYS A 510 -22.99 7.74 16.28
N SER A 511 -24.27 7.52 16.13
CA SER A 511 -25.28 8.56 16.40
C SER A 511 -25.11 9.02 17.85
N GLN A 512 -25.04 10.35 18.04
CA GLN A 512 -25.06 10.94 19.36
C GLN A 512 -26.44 10.86 19.97
#